data_4a9ef0cbb961452ac0257568cf6876d0
#
_entry.id   4a9ef0cbb961452ac0257568cf6876d0
#
_cell.length_a   1.000
_cell.length_b   1.000
_cell.length_c   1.000
_cell.angle_alpha   90.00
_cell.angle_beta   90.00
_cell.angle_gamma   90.00
#
_symmetry.space_group_name_H-M   'P 1'
#
loop_
_entity.id
_entity.type
_entity.pdbx_description
1 polymer ?
#
loop_
_entity_poly.entity_id
_entity_poly.type
_entity_poly.pdbx_seq_one_letter_code
_entity_poly.pdbx_strand_id
1 'polypeptide(L)'
;MPKPFAIHPGEILLTEFMEPLDLTIYRLAKEIGVPLPRINDVVKGRRSISADTALRLGIFFGLPAQFWLNLQNDYDLRLASTNTLSKIKPYKAA
;
A
#
# COMPACT_ATOMS: atom_id res chain seq x y z
N MET A 1 -15.31 3.86 -19.86
CA MET A 1 -15.21 2.83 -18.82
C MET A 1 -15.00 3.47 -17.47
N PRO A 2 -15.83 3.20 -16.49
CA PRO A 2 -15.54 3.68 -15.15
C PRO A 2 -14.27 3.04 -14.65
N LYS A 3 -13.46 3.83 -13.95
CA LYS A 3 -12.27 3.30 -13.31
C LYS A 3 -12.67 2.40 -12.16
N PRO A 4 -11.94 1.30 -11.91
CA PRO A 4 -12.19 0.51 -10.72
C PRO A 4 -12.01 1.40 -9.48
N PHE A 5 -12.87 1.20 -8.49
CA PHE A 5 -12.70 1.90 -7.22
C PHE A 5 -11.49 1.28 -6.51
N ALA A 6 -10.46 2.09 -6.33
CA ALA A 6 -9.23 1.63 -5.69
C ALA A 6 -8.65 2.77 -4.88
N ILE A 7 -8.37 2.50 -3.62
CA ILE A 7 -7.77 3.48 -2.70
C ILE A 7 -6.33 3.06 -2.46
N HIS A 8 -5.39 3.95 -2.79
CA HIS A 8 -3.98 3.66 -2.56
C HIS A 8 -3.71 3.53 -1.05
N PRO A 9 -2.89 2.55 -0.63
CA PRO A 9 -2.58 2.38 0.79
C PRO A 9 -2.01 3.62 1.45
N GLY A 10 -1.34 4.48 0.69
CA GLY A 10 -0.81 5.74 1.22
C GLY A 10 -1.90 6.69 1.68
N GLU A 11 -3.06 6.67 1.04
CA GLU A 11 -4.19 7.48 1.49
C GLU A 11 -4.73 6.97 2.82
N ILE A 12 -4.81 5.65 2.97
CA ILE A 12 -5.24 5.04 4.23
C ILE A 12 -4.23 5.37 5.34
N LEU A 13 -2.93 5.27 5.03
CA LEU A 13 -1.89 5.65 5.97
C LEU A 13 -2.08 7.09 6.44
N LEU A 14 -2.31 8.00 5.51
CA LEU A 14 -2.46 9.41 5.84
C LEU A 14 -3.72 9.67 6.66
N THR A 15 -4.89 9.23 6.18
CA THR A 15 -6.16 9.63 6.77
C THR A 15 -6.52 8.84 8.03
N GLU A 16 -6.15 7.57 8.09
CA GLU A 16 -6.58 6.70 9.19
C GLU A 16 -5.52 6.55 10.28
N PHE A 17 -4.26 6.84 9.98
CA PHE A 17 -3.17 6.63 10.92
C PHE A 17 -2.40 7.91 11.26
N MET A 18 -2.08 8.71 10.26
CA MET A 18 -1.25 9.89 10.50
C MET A 18 -2.07 11.08 11.02
N GLU A 19 -3.15 11.42 10.33
CA GLU A 19 -3.97 12.58 10.73
C GLU A 19 -4.54 12.45 12.14
N PRO A 20 -5.11 11.31 12.54
CA PRO A 20 -5.62 11.18 13.90
C PRO A 20 -4.57 11.35 15.00
N LEU A 21 -3.30 11.10 14.68
CA LEU A 21 -2.20 11.21 15.64
C LEU A 21 -1.37 12.48 15.44
N ASP A 22 -1.81 13.38 14.56
CA ASP A 22 -1.07 14.59 14.21
C ASP A 22 0.36 14.30 13.75
N LEU A 23 0.56 13.18 13.05
CA LEU A 23 1.88 12.80 12.55
C LEU A 23 2.12 13.45 11.18
N THR A 24 3.24 14.14 11.07
CA THR A 24 3.69 14.66 9.79
C THR A 24 4.48 13.58 9.04
N ILE A 25 4.63 13.76 7.73
CA ILE A 25 5.46 12.87 6.90
C ILE A 25 6.88 12.84 7.45
N TYR A 26 7.41 14.02 7.80
CA TYR A 26 8.76 14.12 8.37
C TYR A 26 8.89 13.30 9.65
N ARG A 27 7.94 13.46 10.57
CA ARG A 27 8.00 12.76 11.86
C ARG A 27 7.90 11.25 11.67
N LEU A 28 6.97 10.80 10.83
CA LEU A 28 6.81 9.36 10.60
C LEU A 28 8.06 8.76 9.98
N ALA A 29 8.62 9.42 8.94
CA ALA A 29 9.85 8.92 8.30
C ALA A 29 10.98 8.81 9.30
N LYS A 30 11.13 9.81 10.16
CA LYS A 30 12.16 9.80 11.20
C LYS A 30 11.95 8.66 12.20
N GLU A 31 10.71 8.47 12.65
CA GLU A 31 10.40 7.47 13.67
C GLU A 31 10.63 6.03 13.17
N ILE A 32 10.34 5.78 11.89
CA ILE A 32 10.53 4.43 11.34
C ILE A 32 11.87 4.26 10.61
N GLY A 33 12.70 5.32 10.60
CA GLY A 33 14.08 5.22 10.11
C GLY A 33 14.21 5.11 8.60
N VAL A 34 13.37 5.80 7.84
CA VAL A 34 13.45 5.80 6.37
C VAL A 34 13.62 7.22 5.85
N PRO A 35 14.15 7.40 4.63
CA PRO A 35 14.23 8.72 4.03
C PRO A 35 12.84 9.34 3.85
N LEU A 36 12.73 10.65 4.06
CA LEU A 36 11.46 11.36 3.92
C LEU A 36 10.79 11.12 2.57
N PRO A 37 11.51 11.11 1.42
CA PRO A 37 10.87 10.85 0.14
C PRO A 37 10.13 9.51 0.08
N ARG A 38 10.60 8.49 0.81
CA ARG A 38 9.90 7.20 0.81
C ARG A 38 8.47 7.34 1.32
N ILE A 39 8.29 8.01 2.45
CA ILE A 39 6.95 8.20 3.01
C ILE A 39 6.15 9.19 2.20
N ASN A 40 6.78 10.30 1.77
CA ASN A 40 6.10 11.28 0.95
C ASN A 40 5.53 10.65 -0.33
N ASP A 41 6.31 9.81 -1.00
CA ASP A 41 5.88 9.18 -2.24
C ASP A 41 4.78 8.13 -2.00
N VAL A 42 4.85 7.41 -0.89
CA VAL A 42 3.79 6.46 -0.53
C VAL A 42 2.48 7.21 -0.27
N VAL A 43 2.52 8.26 0.55
CA VAL A 43 1.34 9.04 0.92
C VAL A 43 0.69 9.67 -0.32
N LYS A 44 1.50 10.08 -1.28
CA LYS A 44 1.00 10.69 -2.52
C LYS A 44 0.64 9.67 -3.60
N GLY A 45 0.71 8.38 -3.29
CA GLY A 45 0.32 7.33 -4.23
C GLY A 45 1.31 7.06 -5.33
N ARG A 46 2.54 7.57 -5.22
CA ARG A 46 3.56 7.39 -6.25
C ARG A 46 4.48 6.19 -6.02
N ARG A 47 4.38 5.57 -4.85
CA ARG A 47 5.22 4.44 -4.49
C ARG A 47 4.38 3.42 -3.73
N SER A 48 4.59 2.15 -4.04
CA SER A 48 3.96 1.04 -3.34
C SER A 48 4.57 0.85 -1.95
N ILE A 49 3.79 0.25 -1.05
CA ILE A 49 4.31 -0.19 0.25
C ILE A 49 5.05 -1.51 0.02
N SER A 50 6.38 -1.47 0.19
CA SER A 50 7.22 -2.66 0.10
C SER A 50 7.18 -3.45 1.39
N ALA A 51 7.75 -4.67 1.37
CA ALA A 51 7.86 -5.47 2.58
C ALA A 51 8.61 -4.74 3.69
N ASP A 52 9.70 -4.05 3.36
CA ASP A 52 10.46 -3.29 4.35
C ASP A 52 9.62 -2.19 4.97
N THR A 53 8.91 -1.41 4.16
CA THR A 53 8.04 -0.35 4.67
C THR A 53 6.92 -0.93 5.51
N ALA A 54 6.32 -2.05 5.07
CA ALA A 54 5.25 -2.71 5.80
C ALA A 54 5.70 -3.18 7.19
N LEU A 55 6.90 -3.74 7.27
CA LEU A 55 7.46 -4.18 8.55
C LEU A 55 7.65 -3.00 9.50
N ARG A 56 8.19 -1.90 9.00
CA ARG A 56 8.43 -0.71 9.82
C ARG A 56 7.15 -0.04 10.28
N LEU A 57 6.18 0.10 9.38
CA LEU A 57 4.86 0.64 9.73
C LEU A 57 4.16 -0.26 10.74
N GLY A 58 4.27 -1.57 10.56
CA GLY A 58 3.66 -2.54 11.46
C GLY A 58 4.19 -2.40 12.88
N ILE A 59 5.50 -2.28 13.03
CA ILE A 59 6.12 -2.09 14.34
C ILE A 59 5.64 -0.78 14.97
N PHE A 60 5.68 0.30 14.21
CA PHE A 60 5.34 1.63 14.75
C PHE A 60 3.87 1.73 15.15
N PHE A 61 2.96 1.23 14.33
CA PHE A 61 1.53 1.33 14.59
C PHE A 61 0.94 0.12 15.34
N GLY A 62 1.75 -0.91 15.58
CA GLY A 62 1.29 -2.09 16.32
C GLY A 62 0.39 -3.00 15.52
N LEU A 63 0.61 -3.10 14.21
CA LEU A 63 -0.16 -3.97 13.32
C LEU A 63 0.79 -4.90 12.56
N PRO A 64 0.33 -6.10 12.15
CA PRO A 64 1.18 -6.98 11.36
C PRO A 64 1.57 -6.32 10.03
N ALA A 65 2.79 -6.62 9.55
CA ALA A 65 3.21 -6.15 8.23
C ALA A 65 2.24 -6.60 7.15
N GLN A 66 1.63 -7.77 7.32
CA GLN A 66 0.67 -8.31 6.36
C GLN A 66 -0.55 -7.41 6.18
N PHE A 67 -0.95 -6.67 7.23
CA PHE A 67 -2.03 -5.69 7.11
C PHE A 67 -1.71 -4.67 6.01
N TRP A 68 -0.51 -4.11 6.05
CA TRP A 68 -0.09 -3.11 5.06
C TRP A 68 0.07 -3.71 3.67
N LEU A 69 0.60 -4.94 3.59
CA LEU A 69 0.75 -5.61 2.30
C LEU A 69 -0.59 -6.03 1.72
N ASN A 70 -1.56 -6.39 2.56
CA ASN A 70 -2.92 -6.69 2.07
C ASN A 70 -3.56 -5.46 1.43
N LEU A 71 -3.36 -4.28 2.02
CA LEU A 71 -3.86 -3.05 1.42
C LEU A 71 -3.23 -2.80 0.05
N GLN A 72 -1.92 -3.01 -0.06
CA GLN A 72 -1.20 -2.82 -1.32
C GLN A 72 -1.65 -3.83 -2.36
N ASN A 73 -1.76 -5.09 -1.97
CA ASN A 73 -2.17 -6.15 -2.90
C ASN A 73 -3.59 -5.93 -3.41
N ASP A 74 -4.51 -5.52 -2.54
CA ASP A 74 -5.88 -5.23 -2.94
C ASP A 74 -5.91 -4.09 -3.96
N TYR A 75 -5.15 -3.03 -3.72
CA TYR A 75 -5.04 -1.92 -4.64
C TYR A 75 -4.49 -2.36 -5.99
N ASP A 76 -3.39 -3.10 -5.97
CA ASP A 76 -2.74 -3.57 -7.18
C ASP A 76 -3.66 -4.47 -8.01
N LEU A 77 -4.40 -5.36 -7.35
CA LEU A 77 -5.32 -6.26 -8.05
C LEU A 77 -6.47 -5.49 -8.69
N ARG A 78 -6.98 -4.46 -8.03
CA ARG A 78 -8.08 -3.65 -8.58
C ARG A 78 -7.65 -2.86 -9.80
N LEU A 79 -6.37 -2.47 -9.88
CA LEU A 79 -5.84 -1.70 -11.02
C LEU A 79 -5.27 -2.56 -12.12
N ALA A 80 -5.06 -3.86 -11.89
CA ALA A 80 -4.44 -4.72 -12.87
C ALA A 80 -5.29 -4.85 -14.12
N SER A 81 -4.63 -4.84 -15.29
CA SER A 81 -5.33 -5.04 -16.55
C SER A 81 -5.79 -6.49 -16.68
N THR A 82 -7.04 -6.67 -17.09
CA THR A 82 -7.59 -8.02 -17.33
C THR A 82 -7.77 -8.32 -18.81
N ASN A 83 -7.28 -7.43 -19.68
CA ASN A 83 -7.57 -7.49 -21.11
C ASN A 83 -7.18 -8.80 -21.79
N THR A 84 -6.10 -9.42 -21.35
CA THR A 84 -5.60 -10.65 -21.97
C THR A 84 -5.84 -11.89 -21.13
N LEU A 85 -6.46 -11.74 -19.97
CA LEU A 85 -6.61 -12.85 -19.02
C LEU A 85 -7.54 -13.95 -19.54
N SER A 86 -8.52 -13.59 -20.38
CA SER A 86 -9.43 -14.56 -20.97
C SER A 86 -8.72 -15.57 -21.87
N LYS A 87 -7.52 -15.26 -22.32
CA LYS A 87 -6.72 -16.18 -23.15
C LYS A 87 -6.04 -17.27 -22.33
N ILE A 88 -6.00 -17.08 -21.01
CA ILE A 88 -5.40 -18.07 -20.12
C ILE A 88 -6.41 -19.16 -19.88
N LYS A 89 -6.03 -20.39 -20.16
CA LYS A 89 -6.89 -21.55 -19.91
C LYS A 89 -6.41 -22.28 -18.67
N PRO A 90 -7.35 -22.62 -17.76
CA PRO A 90 -6.94 -23.39 -16.58
C PRO A 90 -6.31 -24.73 -17.00
N TYR A 91 -5.31 -25.15 -16.27
CA TYR A 91 -4.71 -26.47 -16.47
C TYR A 91 -5.73 -27.52 -16.07
N LYS A 92 -5.93 -28.50 -16.97
CA LYS A 92 -6.81 -29.62 -16.69
C LYS A 92 -5.98 -30.85 -16.37
N ALA A 93 -6.10 -31.32 -15.14
CA ALA A 93 -5.54 -32.63 -14.81
C ALA A 93 -6.36 -33.70 -15.51
N ALA A 94 -5.67 -34.64 -16.14
CA ALA A 94 -6.33 -35.77 -16.83
C ALA A 94 -7.06 -36.68 -15.84
#